data_1ca8c8c7a118cf198e90e4e6f3f61111
#
_entry.id   1ca8c8c7a118cf198e90e4e6f3f61111
#
_cell.length_a   1.000
_cell.length_b   1.000
_cell.length_c   1.000
_cell.angle_alpha   90.00
_cell.angle_beta   90.00
_cell.angle_gamma   90.00
#
_symmetry.space_group_name_H-M   'P 1'
#
loop_
_entity.id
_entity.type
_entity.pdbx_description
1 polymer ?
#
loop_
_entity_poly.entity_id
_entity_poly.type
_entity_poly.pdbx_seq_one_letter_code
_entity_poly.pdbx_strand_id
1 'polypeptide(L)'
;IFNCFFLLFMINQNTVTFCNSQTGNDSLWIYFAEQEYRKITTILKNLNEFELIEEAIKNGEGKLGKGGSLIVFTGEKTGRSPKDKHVVKEKNTEDKIWWENNRSMSTAHFDTLHMDMIEHQKGKRCYTQALQASMNTDEFFNIEVTTELAWHSLFIRHLLKVPSTESLNNFKPDFKILNCPSFFSDPNRHGCVSKTTIAISFEKKLVLICGTGYAGENKKSVFTLLNFLL
;
A
#
# COMPACT_ATOMS: atom_id res chain seq x y z
N ILE A 1 -2.60 -39.93 -17.69
CA ILE A 1 -2.45 -40.33 -16.28
C ILE A 1 -2.13 -39.05 -15.54
N PHE A 2 -3.16 -38.47 -14.96
CA PHE A 2 -3.08 -37.26 -14.16
C PHE A 2 -2.59 -37.60 -12.75
N ASN A 3 -1.43 -37.05 -12.36
CA ASN A 3 -1.03 -37.04 -10.96
C ASN A 3 -1.42 -35.70 -10.34
N CYS A 4 -2.55 -35.72 -9.66
CA CYS A 4 -3.03 -34.62 -8.85
C CYS A 4 -2.34 -34.73 -7.48
N PHE A 5 -1.30 -33.95 -7.21
CA PHE A 5 -0.75 -33.84 -5.88
C PHE A 5 -1.62 -32.87 -5.07
N PHE A 6 -2.49 -33.43 -4.27
CA PHE A 6 -3.13 -32.73 -3.16
C PHE A 6 -2.08 -32.49 -2.07
N LEU A 7 -1.67 -31.24 -1.89
CA LEU A 7 -0.90 -30.87 -0.70
C LEU A 7 -1.89 -30.66 0.45
N LEU A 8 -1.86 -31.56 1.40
CA LEU A 8 -2.62 -31.49 2.66
C LEU A 8 -2.00 -30.36 3.51
N PHE A 9 -2.77 -29.31 3.79
CA PHE A 9 -2.38 -28.29 4.74
C PHE A 9 -2.54 -28.81 6.17
N MET A 10 -1.46 -29.04 6.87
CA MET A 10 -1.50 -29.13 8.32
C MET A 10 -1.39 -27.73 8.89
N ILE A 11 -2.50 -27.19 9.33
CA ILE A 11 -2.54 -25.94 10.11
C ILE A 11 -2.06 -26.26 11.50
N ASN A 12 -0.82 -26.00 11.80
CA ASN A 12 -0.32 -25.92 13.16
C ASN A 12 -0.36 -24.44 13.58
N GLN A 13 -0.86 -24.15 14.76
CA GLN A 13 -1.39 -22.87 15.22
C GLN A 13 -0.42 -21.68 15.21
N ASN A 14 0.79 -21.75 14.68
CA ASN A 14 1.74 -20.62 14.73
C ASN A 14 2.79 -20.53 13.60
N THR A 15 2.66 -21.26 12.51
CA THR A 15 3.65 -21.14 11.41
C THR A 15 3.02 -21.41 10.06
N VAL A 16 3.02 -20.43 9.17
CA VAL A 16 2.72 -20.59 7.75
C VAL A 16 4.04 -20.85 7.05
N THR A 17 4.30 -22.11 6.68
CA THR A 17 5.48 -22.46 5.89
C THR A 17 5.09 -22.38 4.42
N PHE A 18 5.72 -21.48 3.69
CA PHE A 18 5.54 -21.36 2.24
C PHE A 18 6.39 -22.40 1.52
N CYS A 19 5.75 -23.31 0.79
CA CYS A 19 6.44 -24.17 -0.16
C CYS A 19 6.57 -23.44 -1.50
N ASN A 20 7.80 -23.24 -1.95
CA ASN A 20 8.12 -22.70 -3.27
C ASN A 20 7.78 -23.74 -4.33
N SER A 21 6.65 -23.62 -5.04
CA SER A 21 6.40 -24.36 -6.27
C SER A 21 6.43 -23.36 -7.43
N GLN A 22 7.44 -23.49 -8.28
CA GLN A 22 7.56 -22.78 -9.54
C GLN A 22 6.48 -23.25 -10.53
N THR A 23 5.25 -22.78 -10.41
CA THR A 23 4.26 -22.91 -11.50
C THR A 23 3.13 -21.89 -11.32
N GLY A 24 3.15 -20.85 -12.11
CA GLY A 24 2.03 -20.25 -12.84
C GLY A 24 0.79 -19.69 -12.10
N ASN A 25 0.77 -19.52 -10.78
CA ASN A 25 -0.42 -19.05 -10.07
C ASN A 25 -0.14 -18.00 -8.98
N ASP A 26 0.80 -17.07 -9.24
CA ASP A 26 1.20 -16.07 -8.26
C ASP A 26 0.05 -15.14 -7.84
N SER A 27 -0.89 -14.86 -8.74
CA SER A 27 -2.06 -14.03 -8.43
C SER A 27 -3.01 -14.65 -7.41
N LEU A 28 -3.13 -15.97 -7.39
CA LEU A 28 -3.99 -16.68 -6.45
C LEU A 28 -3.39 -16.67 -5.04
N TRP A 29 -2.07 -16.83 -4.92
CA TRP A 29 -1.38 -16.80 -3.64
C TRP A 29 -1.41 -15.41 -3.00
N ILE A 30 -1.26 -14.35 -3.77
CA ILE A 30 -1.40 -12.98 -3.29
C ILE A 30 -2.83 -12.74 -2.79
N TYR A 31 -3.83 -13.23 -3.51
CA TYR A 31 -5.23 -13.14 -3.07
C TYR A 31 -5.47 -13.87 -1.74
N PHE A 32 -4.95 -15.08 -1.56
CA PHE A 32 -5.07 -15.82 -0.30
C PHE A 32 -4.30 -15.13 0.84
N ALA A 33 -3.10 -14.64 0.59
CA ALA A 33 -2.32 -13.88 1.58
C ALA A 33 -3.07 -12.61 2.02
N GLU A 34 -3.72 -11.89 1.09
CA GLU A 34 -4.57 -10.74 1.42
C GLU A 34 -5.78 -11.11 2.26
N GLN A 35 -6.42 -12.28 2.03
CA GLN A 35 -7.55 -12.74 2.82
C GLN A 35 -7.14 -13.13 4.25
N GLU A 36 -6.01 -13.83 4.41
CA GLU A 36 -5.46 -14.17 5.73
C GLU A 36 -4.96 -12.92 6.47
N TYR A 37 -4.35 -11.96 5.78
CA TYR A 37 -3.99 -10.65 6.33
C TYR A 37 -5.20 -9.95 6.94
N ARG A 38 -6.34 -9.92 6.24
CA ARG A 38 -7.58 -9.31 6.74
C ARG A 38 -8.14 -9.99 7.98
N LYS A 39 -7.88 -11.29 8.17
CA LYS A 39 -8.32 -12.03 9.35
C LYS A 39 -7.47 -11.77 10.60
N ILE A 40 -6.18 -11.48 10.41
CA ILE A 40 -5.20 -11.40 11.52
C ILE A 40 -4.91 -9.94 11.88
N THR A 41 -5.03 -9.01 10.94
CA THR A 41 -4.75 -7.58 11.12
C THR A 41 -6.03 -6.82 11.48
N THR A 42 -5.98 -5.98 12.49
CA THR A 42 -7.09 -5.09 12.83
C THR A 42 -7.14 -3.93 11.84
N ILE A 43 -8.12 -3.91 10.95
CA ILE A 43 -8.30 -2.85 9.96
C ILE A 43 -9.44 -1.93 10.40
N LEU A 44 -9.11 -0.67 10.70
CA LEU A 44 -10.06 0.39 10.97
C LEU A 44 -10.35 1.15 9.68
N LYS A 45 -11.63 1.16 9.26
CA LYS A 45 -12.02 1.69 7.95
C LYS A 45 -12.75 3.01 8.06
N ASN A 46 -12.36 3.95 7.19
CA ASN A 46 -13.05 5.22 6.96
C ASN A 46 -13.27 6.04 8.25
N LEU A 47 -12.32 5.93 9.20
CA LEU A 47 -12.36 6.77 10.39
C LEU A 47 -12.39 8.25 9.98
N ASN A 48 -13.17 9.05 10.73
CA ASN A 48 -13.21 10.49 10.53
C ASN A 48 -11.94 11.18 11.08
N GLU A 49 -11.86 12.49 10.92
CA GLU A 49 -10.68 13.28 11.30
C GLU A 49 -10.39 13.19 12.79
N PHE A 50 -11.42 13.24 13.62
CA PHE A 50 -11.28 13.22 15.08
C PHE A 50 -10.82 11.86 15.58
N GLU A 51 -11.41 10.79 15.05
CA GLU A 51 -11.01 9.41 15.35
C GLU A 51 -9.55 9.14 14.93
N LEU A 52 -9.13 9.65 13.77
CA LEU A 52 -7.74 9.50 13.31
C LEU A 52 -6.75 10.30 14.13
N ILE A 53 -7.13 11.49 14.61
CA ILE A 53 -6.30 12.29 15.55
C ILE A 53 -6.16 11.55 16.87
N GLU A 54 -7.27 11.03 17.41
CA GLU A 54 -7.27 10.24 18.64
C GLU A 54 -6.37 9.01 18.55
N GLU A 55 -6.51 8.24 17.47
CA GLU A 55 -5.66 7.06 17.20
C GLU A 55 -4.19 7.46 17.05
N ALA A 56 -3.87 8.55 16.35
CA ALA A 56 -2.49 9.02 16.19
C ALA A 56 -1.85 9.40 17.54
N ILE A 57 -2.60 10.06 18.43
CA ILE A 57 -2.11 10.40 19.77
C ILE A 57 -1.94 9.14 20.62
N LYS A 58 -2.93 8.26 20.62
CA LYS A 58 -2.95 7.01 21.36
C LYS A 58 -1.79 6.08 20.97
N ASN A 59 -1.44 6.07 19.69
CA ASN A 59 -0.31 5.29 19.17
C ASN A 59 1.05 5.98 19.37
N GLY A 60 1.09 7.21 19.92
CA GLY A 60 2.32 7.97 20.06
C GLY A 60 2.92 8.50 18.75
N GLU A 61 2.10 8.60 17.69
CA GLU A 61 2.53 9.10 16.38
C GLU A 61 2.74 10.62 16.36
N GLY A 62 2.15 11.33 17.33
CA GLY A 62 2.22 12.77 17.45
C GLY A 62 1.65 13.30 18.74
N LYS A 63 1.53 14.63 18.82
CA LYS A 63 0.94 15.35 19.96
C LYS A 63 0.15 16.56 19.49
N LEU A 64 -0.80 17.02 20.30
CA LEU A 64 -1.49 18.26 20.02
C LEU A 64 -0.61 19.47 20.37
N GLY A 65 -0.53 20.40 19.45
CA GLY A 65 0.08 21.71 19.65
C GLY A 65 -0.87 22.69 20.33
N LYS A 66 -0.34 23.87 20.67
CA LYS A 66 -1.08 24.96 21.32
C LYS A 66 -2.13 25.55 20.38
N GLY A 67 -3.11 25.10 20.01
CA GLY A 67 -4.11 25.56 19.04
C GLY A 67 -4.82 24.39 18.37
N GLY A 68 -4.59 23.17 18.91
CA GLY A 68 -5.31 21.97 18.49
C GLY A 68 -4.75 21.29 17.22
N SER A 69 -3.67 21.81 16.64
CA SER A 69 -3.03 21.14 15.49
C SER A 69 -2.27 19.89 15.91
N LEU A 70 -2.39 18.82 15.13
CA LEU A 70 -1.60 17.60 15.32
C LEU A 70 -0.17 17.81 14.82
N ILE A 71 0.80 17.69 15.71
CA ILE A 71 2.24 17.73 15.42
C ILE A 71 2.73 16.28 15.36
N VAL A 72 3.27 15.88 14.21
CA VAL A 72 3.73 14.51 13.96
C VAL A 72 5.20 14.44 13.60
N PHE A 73 5.79 13.27 13.71
CA PHE A 73 7.18 13.01 13.34
C PHE A 73 7.23 12.21 12.04
N THR A 74 8.00 12.72 11.07
CA THR A 74 8.20 12.06 9.77
C THR A 74 9.38 11.07 9.78
N GLY A 75 10.10 10.97 10.90
CA GLY A 75 11.33 10.19 11.00
C GLY A 75 12.50 10.86 10.28
N GLU A 76 13.44 10.06 9.81
CA GLU A 76 14.64 10.55 9.12
C GLU A 76 14.34 11.19 7.76
N LYS A 77 13.28 10.76 7.10
CA LYS A 77 12.84 11.29 5.80
C LYS A 77 11.88 12.45 6.02
N THR A 78 12.37 13.66 5.83
CA THR A 78 11.59 14.90 5.95
C THR A 78 11.00 15.39 4.62
N GLY A 79 11.19 14.62 3.56
CA GLY A 79 10.72 14.90 2.21
C GLY A 79 10.56 13.63 1.38
N ARG A 80 10.14 13.81 0.13
CA ARG A 80 9.96 12.70 -0.82
C ARG A 80 11.28 12.02 -1.16
N SER A 81 11.18 10.75 -1.52
CA SER A 81 12.30 9.89 -1.92
C SER A 81 12.21 9.51 -3.42
N PRO A 82 12.38 10.47 -4.36
CA PRO A 82 12.19 10.20 -5.79
C PRO A 82 13.17 9.18 -6.36
N LYS A 83 14.34 9.04 -5.75
CA LYS A 83 15.37 8.04 -6.16
C LYS A 83 14.99 6.61 -5.74
N ASP A 84 14.04 6.45 -4.83
CA ASP A 84 13.56 5.17 -4.31
C ASP A 84 12.24 4.74 -4.98
N LYS A 85 11.78 5.49 -6.00
CA LYS A 85 10.59 5.15 -6.78
C LYS A 85 10.95 4.16 -7.88
N HIS A 86 10.16 3.09 -7.97
CA HIS A 86 10.24 2.03 -8.97
C HIS A 86 8.89 1.86 -9.66
N VAL A 87 8.92 1.55 -10.94
CA VAL A 87 7.74 1.14 -11.72
C VAL A 87 7.96 -0.31 -12.14
N VAL A 88 6.95 -1.15 -11.95
CA VAL A 88 7.04 -2.55 -12.36
C VAL A 88 7.06 -2.62 -13.89
N LYS A 89 8.01 -3.39 -14.42
CA LYS A 89 8.10 -3.62 -15.85
C LYS A 89 7.10 -4.69 -16.25
N GLU A 90 5.99 -4.27 -16.83
CA GLU A 90 4.83 -5.10 -17.19
C GLU A 90 4.54 -4.94 -18.68
N LYS A 91 3.99 -6.00 -19.29
CA LYS A 91 3.71 -6.03 -20.73
C LYS A 91 2.84 -4.87 -21.21
N ASN A 92 1.86 -4.47 -20.42
CA ASN A 92 0.90 -3.41 -20.78
C ASN A 92 1.43 -1.99 -20.57
N THR A 93 2.60 -1.85 -19.93
CA THR A 93 3.17 -0.55 -19.56
C THR A 93 4.56 -0.31 -20.15
N GLU A 94 5.21 -1.35 -20.69
CA GLU A 94 6.59 -1.28 -21.14
C GLU A 94 6.83 -0.13 -22.13
N ASP A 95 5.95 0.05 -23.09
CA ASP A 95 6.04 1.06 -24.14
C ASP A 95 5.52 2.44 -23.71
N LYS A 96 4.92 2.56 -22.52
CA LYS A 96 4.29 3.79 -22.01
C LYS A 96 5.13 4.50 -20.95
N ILE A 97 6.17 3.87 -20.46
CA ILE A 97 7.01 4.40 -19.40
C ILE A 97 8.33 4.92 -19.95
N TRP A 98 8.66 6.14 -19.60
CA TRP A 98 9.98 6.72 -19.90
C TRP A 98 11.04 6.11 -18.97
N TRP A 99 11.61 4.97 -19.37
CA TRP A 99 12.54 4.17 -18.56
C TRP A 99 13.86 4.86 -18.23
N GLU A 100 14.31 5.81 -19.04
CA GLU A 100 15.53 6.59 -18.75
C GLU A 100 15.41 7.39 -17.45
N ASN A 101 14.18 7.82 -17.09
CA ASN A 101 13.89 8.59 -15.87
C ASN A 101 13.12 7.80 -14.79
N ASN A 102 12.78 6.55 -15.05
CA ASN A 102 12.07 5.71 -14.10
C ASN A 102 12.83 4.41 -13.86
N ARG A 103 13.05 4.07 -12.59
CA ARG A 103 13.65 2.79 -12.22
C ARG A 103 12.66 1.67 -12.45
N SER A 104 13.10 0.62 -13.10
CA SER A 104 12.29 -0.59 -13.26
C SER A 104 12.40 -1.50 -12.04
N MET A 105 11.33 -2.27 -11.80
CA MET A 105 11.29 -3.39 -10.86
C MET A 105 10.67 -4.58 -11.59
N SER A 106 11.13 -5.79 -11.33
CA SER A 106 10.49 -6.98 -11.88
C SER A 106 9.19 -7.30 -11.13
N THR A 107 8.24 -7.96 -11.79
CA THR A 107 7.00 -8.43 -11.16
C THR A 107 7.29 -9.35 -9.97
N ALA A 108 8.28 -10.24 -10.09
CA ALA A 108 8.67 -11.15 -9.01
C ALA A 108 9.18 -10.39 -7.76
N HIS A 109 9.99 -9.35 -7.94
CA HIS A 109 10.46 -8.53 -6.82
C HIS A 109 9.31 -7.74 -6.18
N PHE A 110 8.39 -7.22 -7.00
CA PHE A 110 7.20 -6.52 -6.50
C PHE A 110 6.32 -7.45 -5.66
N ASP A 111 6.09 -8.68 -6.13
CA ASP A 111 5.29 -9.68 -5.41
C ASP A 111 5.93 -10.09 -4.10
N THR A 112 7.25 -10.30 -4.10
CA THR A 112 8.01 -10.58 -2.88
C THR A 112 7.89 -9.42 -1.89
N LEU A 113 8.06 -8.17 -2.35
CA LEU A 113 7.90 -6.98 -1.51
C LEU A 113 6.49 -6.90 -0.93
N HIS A 114 5.47 -7.12 -1.75
CA HIS A 114 4.07 -7.10 -1.32
C HIS A 114 3.78 -8.15 -0.24
N MET A 115 4.21 -9.39 -0.45
CA MET A 115 4.03 -10.47 0.53
C MET A 115 4.73 -10.19 1.85
N ASP A 116 5.97 -9.72 1.81
CA ASP A 116 6.73 -9.38 3.01
C ASP A 116 6.10 -8.19 3.77
N MET A 117 5.56 -7.20 3.07
CA MET A 117 4.82 -6.10 3.69
C MET A 117 3.51 -6.58 4.34
N ILE A 118 2.77 -7.50 3.71
CA ILE A 118 1.58 -8.12 4.29
C ILE A 118 1.95 -8.90 5.55
N GLU A 119 3.00 -9.69 5.50
CA GLU A 119 3.48 -10.46 6.66
C GLU A 119 3.88 -9.54 7.82
N HIS A 120 4.58 -8.43 7.50
CA HIS A 120 4.97 -7.42 8.47
C HIS A 120 3.77 -6.76 9.18
N GLN A 121 2.62 -6.68 8.51
CA GLN A 121 1.41 -6.07 9.06
C GLN A 121 0.58 -7.03 9.94
N LYS A 122 0.91 -8.32 9.99
CA LYS A 122 0.20 -9.27 10.84
C LYS A 122 0.26 -8.86 12.31
N GLY A 123 -0.89 -8.92 12.97
CA GLY A 123 -1.03 -8.53 14.37
C GLY A 123 -1.00 -7.02 14.64
N LYS A 124 -0.78 -6.19 13.62
CA LYS A 124 -0.79 -4.73 13.74
C LYS A 124 -2.17 -4.14 13.43
N ARG A 125 -2.35 -2.90 13.87
CA ARG A 125 -3.50 -2.07 13.50
C ARG A 125 -3.17 -1.29 12.23
N CYS A 126 -4.11 -1.26 11.28
CA CYS A 126 -4.01 -0.50 10.05
C CYS A 126 -5.24 0.37 9.84
N TYR A 127 -5.08 1.44 9.09
CA TYR A 127 -6.12 2.42 8.81
C TYR A 127 -6.38 2.48 7.32
N THR A 128 -7.60 2.15 6.90
CA THR A 128 -7.98 2.15 5.48
C THR A 128 -8.98 3.24 5.20
N GLN A 129 -8.72 4.05 4.18
CA GLN A 129 -9.62 5.08 3.67
C GLN A 129 -10.03 4.74 2.23
N ALA A 130 -11.32 4.77 1.98
CA ALA A 130 -11.91 4.82 0.64
C ALA A 130 -12.01 6.28 0.22
N LEU A 131 -11.29 6.70 -0.81
CA LEU A 131 -11.16 8.09 -1.23
C LEU A 131 -11.34 8.23 -2.74
N GLN A 132 -11.63 9.44 -3.19
CA GLN A 132 -11.80 9.78 -4.59
C GLN A 132 -10.84 10.90 -4.99
N ALA A 133 -10.06 10.67 -6.04
CA ALA A 133 -9.39 11.73 -6.77
C ALA A 133 -10.28 12.14 -7.97
N SER A 134 -10.43 13.44 -8.20
CA SER A 134 -11.19 13.94 -9.34
C SER A 134 -10.23 14.28 -10.47
N MET A 135 -10.59 13.84 -11.68
CA MET A 135 -9.95 14.25 -12.92
C MET A 135 -10.74 15.40 -13.57
N ASN A 136 -12.05 15.43 -13.35
CA ASN A 136 -12.97 16.50 -13.73
C ASN A 136 -14.16 16.50 -12.74
N THR A 137 -15.18 17.32 -12.98
CA THR A 137 -16.33 17.45 -12.07
C THR A 137 -17.17 16.19 -11.91
N ASP A 138 -17.18 15.30 -12.89
CA ASP A 138 -18.12 14.18 -12.99
C ASP A 138 -17.43 12.80 -12.96
N GLU A 139 -16.11 12.76 -13.14
CA GLU A 139 -15.33 11.52 -13.14
C GLU A 139 -14.45 11.42 -11.90
N PHE A 140 -14.64 10.36 -11.15
CA PHE A 140 -13.87 10.07 -9.95
C PHE A 140 -13.04 8.82 -10.13
N PHE A 141 -11.78 8.92 -9.70
CA PHE A 141 -10.88 7.80 -9.59
C PHE A 141 -10.86 7.32 -8.14
N ASN A 142 -11.34 6.11 -7.92
CA ASN A 142 -11.50 5.52 -6.60
C ASN A 142 -10.17 4.92 -6.12
N ILE A 143 -9.72 5.34 -4.94
CA ILE A 143 -8.46 4.89 -4.36
C ILE A 143 -8.70 4.37 -2.96
N GLU A 144 -8.29 3.12 -2.70
CA GLU A 144 -8.23 2.57 -1.36
C GLU A 144 -6.82 2.76 -0.81
N VAL A 145 -6.67 3.49 0.29
CA VAL A 145 -5.37 3.74 0.92
C VAL A 145 -5.33 3.09 2.28
N THR A 146 -4.47 2.09 2.44
CA THR A 146 -4.21 1.41 3.72
C THR A 146 -2.86 1.85 4.25
N THR A 147 -2.84 2.38 5.47
CA THR A 147 -1.64 2.89 6.12
C THR A 147 -1.44 2.25 7.50
N GLU A 148 -0.18 2.06 7.87
CA GLU A 148 0.20 1.62 9.22
C GLU A 148 -0.02 2.72 10.26
N LEU A 149 0.14 4.00 9.87
CA LEU A 149 0.00 5.14 10.76
C LEU A 149 -1.34 5.86 10.56
N ALA A 150 -2.01 6.18 11.67
CA ALA A 150 -3.28 6.91 11.65
C ALA A 150 -3.12 8.32 11.06
N TRP A 151 -2.01 9.01 11.36
CA TRP A 151 -1.79 10.34 10.80
C TRP A 151 -1.52 10.34 9.28
N HIS A 152 -0.99 9.25 8.70
CA HIS A 152 -0.89 9.09 7.25
C HIS A 152 -2.27 8.99 6.61
N SER A 153 -3.16 8.25 7.27
CA SER A 153 -4.57 8.13 6.87
C SER A 153 -5.28 9.49 6.95
N LEU A 154 -5.07 10.23 8.04
CA LEU A 154 -5.57 11.61 8.19
C LEU A 154 -5.06 12.53 7.09
N PHE A 155 -3.75 12.50 6.81
CA PHE A 155 -3.12 13.34 5.80
C PHE A 155 -3.73 13.12 4.41
N ILE A 156 -3.88 11.87 3.98
CA ILE A 156 -4.42 11.59 2.64
C ILE A 156 -5.93 11.87 2.55
N ARG A 157 -6.68 11.66 3.65
CA ARG A 157 -8.09 12.01 3.74
C ARG A 157 -8.34 13.51 3.53
N HIS A 158 -7.47 14.38 4.05
CA HIS A 158 -7.55 15.83 3.85
C HIS A 158 -7.22 16.29 2.41
N LEU A 159 -6.56 15.45 1.63
CA LEU A 159 -6.12 15.80 0.28
C LEU A 159 -7.05 15.29 -0.83
N LEU A 160 -7.83 14.25 -0.54
CA LEU A 160 -8.73 13.61 -1.49
C LEU A 160 -10.19 13.78 -1.02
N LYS A 161 -11.11 13.61 -1.95
CA LYS A 161 -12.54 13.68 -1.65
C LYS A 161 -12.97 12.41 -0.92
N VAL A 162 -13.73 12.58 0.16
CA VAL A 162 -14.41 11.48 0.84
C VAL A 162 -15.70 11.18 0.07
N PRO A 163 -15.93 9.93 -0.36
CA PRO A 163 -17.16 9.53 -1.03
C PRO A 163 -18.40 9.75 -0.14
N SER A 164 -19.56 9.96 -0.76
CA SER A 164 -20.83 9.92 -0.04
C SER A 164 -21.10 8.53 0.54
N THR A 165 -21.98 8.44 1.54
CA THR A 165 -22.37 7.15 2.14
C THR A 165 -22.91 6.17 1.09
N GLU A 166 -23.68 6.66 0.13
CA GLU A 166 -24.21 5.87 -0.98
C GLU A 166 -23.07 5.33 -1.87
N SER A 167 -22.10 6.18 -2.21
CA SER A 167 -20.91 5.78 -2.98
C SER A 167 -20.03 4.77 -2.24
N LEU A 168 -19.94 4.87 -0.90
CA LEU A 168 -19.19 3.92 -0.09
C LEU A 168 -19.79 2.51 -0.10
N ASN A 169 -21.11 2.37 -0.16
CA ASN A 169 -21.78 1.06 -0.20
C ASN A 169 -21.42 0.25 -1.47
N ASN A 170 -21.10 0.95 -2.55
CA ASN A 170 -20.75 0.36 -3.85
C ASN A 170 -19.27 0.63 -4.22
N PHE A 171 -18.45 1.04 -3.26
CA PHE A 171 -17.07 1.44 -3.52
C PHE A 171 -16.23 0.29 -4.05
N LYS A 172 -15.70 0.48 -5.25
CA LYS A 172 -14.71 -0.41 -5.87
C LYS A 172 -13.48 0.42 -6.18
N PRO A 173 -12.32 0.12 -5.58
CA PRO A 173 -11.10 0.87 -5.86
C PRO A 173 -10.59 0.58 -7.28
N ASP A 174 -10.24 1.63 -8.01
CA ASP A 174 -9.50 1.54 -9.25
C ASP A 174 -8.02 1.23 -8.99
N PHE A 175 -7.51 1.74 -7.86
CA PHE A 175 -6.17 1.45 -7.37
C PHE A 175 -6.15 1.35 -5.84
N LYS A 176 -5.15 0.60 -5.35
CA LYS A 176 -4.86 0.48 -3.93
C LYS A 176 -3.48 1.03 -3.61
N ILE A 177 -3.31 1.59 -2.42
CA ILE A 177 -2.01 1.99 -1.87
C ILE A 177 -1.85 1.30 -0.53
N LEU A 178 -0.74 0.58 -0.35
CA LEU A 178 -0.32 0.01 0.94
C LEU A 178 0.93 0.76 1.40
N ASN A 179 0.84 1.40 2.56
CA ASN A 179 1.93 2.18 3.15
C ASN A 179 2.32 1.65 4.52
N CYS A 180 3.52 1.09 4.62
CA CYS A 180 4.09 0.49 5.82
C CYS A 180 5.42 1.18 6.18
N PRO A 181 5.42 2.32 6.87
CA PRO A 181 6.62 3.08 7.22
C PRO A 181 7.65 2.29 8.02
N SER A 182 7.20 1.38 8.89
CA SER A 182 8.08 0.58 9.75
C SER A 182 8.67 -0.66 9.07
N PHE A 183 8.24 -0.98 7.84
CA PHE A 183 8.87 -2.01 7.02
C PHE A 183 10.01 -1.42 6.20
N PHE A 184 11.19 -2.02 6.28
CA PHE A 184 12.36 -1.64 5.50
C PHE A 184 12.64 -2.68 4.43
N SER A 185 12.66 -2.25 3.17
CA SER A 185 12.98 -3.14 2.05
C SER A 185 14.47 -3.55 2.06
N ASP A 186 14.74 -4.74 1.54
CA ASP A 186 16.09 -5.26 1.31
C ASP A 186 16.39 -5.18 -0.20
N PRO A 187 17.42 -4.42 -0.63
CA PRO A 187 17.80 -4.31 -2.03
C PRO A 187 18.00 -5.64 -2.75
N ASN A 188 18.62 -6.61 -2.08
CA ASN A 188 18.91 -7.91 -2.68
C ASN A 188 17.66 -8.79 -2.86
N ARG A 189 16.71 -8.68 -1.92
CA ARG A 189 15.49 -9.48 -1.90
C ARG A 189 14.38 -8.86 -2.74
N HIS A 190 14.28 -7.53 -2.74
CA HIS A 190 13.16 -6.81 -3.35
C HIS A 190 13.54 -6.07 -4.65
N GLY A 191 14.80 -6.18 -5.10
CA GLY A 191 15.25 -5.53 -6.34
C GLY A 191 15.13 -4.00 -6.31
N CYS A 192 15.24 -3.40 -5.13
CA CYS A 192 15.19 -1.96 -4.91
C CYS A 192 16.59 -1.37 -4.68
N VAL A 193 16.69 -0.05 -4.49
CA VAL A 193 18.00 0.62 -4.35
C VAL A 193 18.35 0.98 -2.92
N SER A 194 17.40 0.98 -2.00
CA SER A 194 17.60 1.33 -0.61
C SER A 194 16.57 0.64 0.29
N LYS A 195 16.63 0.91 1.60
CA LYS A 195 15.64 0.45 2.59
C LYS A 195 14.27 1.13 2.46
N THR A 196 14.18 2.23 1.68
CA THR A 196 12.93 2.90 1.35
C THR A 196 12.54 2.52 -0.07
N THR A 197 11.27 2.17 -0.30
CA THR A 197 10.79 1.83 -1.64
C THR A 197 9.39 2.35 -1.86
N ILE A 198 9.19 2.96 -3.02
CA ILE A 198 7.88 3.27 -3.59
C ILE A 198 7.78 2.47 -4.90
N ALA A 199 7.00 1.39 -4.91
CA ALA A 199 6.85 0.51 -6.06
C ALA A 199 5.43 0.61 -6.62
N ILE A 200 5.30 0.77 -7.94
CA ILE A 200 4.02 0.96 -8.64
C ILE A 200 3.86 -0.14 -9.68
N SER A 201 2.80 -0.94 -9.52
CA SER A 201 2.32 -1.88 -10.54
C SER A 201 1.00 -1.36 -11.10
N PHE A 202 0.98 -1.07 -12.39
CA PHE A 202 -0.23 -0.62 -13.08
C PHE A 202 -1.16 -1.79 -13.42
N GLU A 203 -0.62 -2.97 -13.75
CA GLU A 203 -1.43 -4.17 -14.00
C GLU A 203 -2.13 -4.66 -12.73
N LYS A 204 -1.41 -4.70 -11.60
CA LYS A 204 -1.99 -5.11 -10.31
C LYS A 204 -2.79 -3.99 -9.65
N LYS A 205 -2.77 -2.79 -10.22
CA LYS A 205 -3.45 -1.60 -9.68
C LYS A 205 -3.08 -1.35 -8.21
N LEU A 206 -1.79 -1.48 -7.90
CA LEU A 206 -1.28 -1.45 -6.54
C LEU A 206 0.00 -0.61 -6.43
N VAL A 207 0.06 0.21 -5.39
CA VAL A 207 1.26 0.94 -4.98
C VAL A 207 1.70 0.45 -3.61
N LEU A 208 2.97 0.13 -3.49
CA LEU A 208 3.62 -0.24 -2.23
C LEU A 208 4.55 0.90 -1.80
N ILE A 209 4.42 1.35 -0.56
CA ILE A 209 5.27 2.39 0.03
C ILE A 209 5.80 1.86 1.35
N CYS A 210 7.13 1.87 1.53
CA CYS A 210 7.74 1.41 2.77
C CYS A 210 9.02 2.16 3.13
N GLY A 211 9.44 2.06 4.39
CA GLY A 211 10.69 2.62 4.90
C GLY A 211 10.73 4.15 4.94
N THR A 212 9.58 4.81 4.93
CA THR A 212 9.48 6.27 5.04
C THR A 212 8.26 6.69 5.84
N GLY A 213 8.45 7.56 6.82
CA GLY A 213 7.37 8.21 7.56
C GLY A 213 6.84 9.48 6.87
N TYR A 214 7.30 9.82 5.68
CA TYR A 214 6.83 11.01 4.96
C TYR A 214 5.52 10.74 4.21
N ALA A 215 4.40 11.21 4.76
CA ALA A 215 3.05 10.95 4.22
C ALA A 215 2.84 11.48 2.79
N GLY A 216 3.65 12.46 2.35
CA GLY A 216 3.58 13.02 1.00
C GLY A 216 3.86 12.03 -0.13
N GLU A 217 4.41 10.86 0.17
CA GLU A 217 4.53 9.77 -0.82
C GLU A 217 3.17 9.22 -1.24
N ASN A 218 2.19 9.12 -0.32
CA ASN A 218 0.80 8.75 -0.67
C ASN A 218 0.23 9.71 -1.72
N LYS A 219 0.33 11.03 -1.46
CA LYS A 219 -0.11 12.07 -2.39
C LYS A 219 0.56 11.94 -3.75
N LYS A 220 1.89 11.78 -3.76
CA LYS A 220 2.65 11.73 -5.02
C LYS A 220 2.37 10.46 -5.81
N SER A 221 2.08 9.36 -5.13
CA SER A 221 1.64 8.11 -5.76
C SER A 221 0.32 8.31 -6.51
N VAL A 222 -0.67 8.94 -5.87
CA VAL A 222 -1.94 9.28 -6.53
C VAL A 222 -1.70 10.13 -7.78
N PHE A 223 -0.87 11.17 -7.68
CA PHE A 223 -0.50 12.00 -8.83
C PHE A 223 0.15 11.20 -9.97
N THR A 224 1.02 10.25 -9.63
CA THR A 224 1.66 9.39 -10.63
C THR A 224 0.62 8.50 -11.34
N LEU A 225 -0.34 7.95 -10.60
CA LEU A 225 -1.42 7.15 -11.18
C LEU A 225 -2.29 7.98 -12.12
N LEU A 226 -2.73 9.16 -11.70
CA LEU A 226 -3.53 10.05 -12.53
C LEU A 226 -2.79 10.47 -13.81
N ASN A 227 -1.52 10.83 -13.71
CA ASN A 227 -0.70 11.20 -14.89
C ASN A 227 -0.48 10.04 -15.88
N PHE A 228 -0.56 8.81 -15.44
CA PHE A 228 -0.45 7.65 -16.32
C PHE A 228 -1.77 7.36 -17.04
N LEU A 229 -2.91 7.68 -16.41
CA LEU A 229 -4.24 7.42 -16.94
C LEU A 229 -4.74 8.51 -17.90
N LEU A 230 -4.21 9.73 -17.78
CA LEU A 230 -4.49 10.88 -18.66
C LEU A 230 -3.64 10.83 -19.93
#